data_4db70f68961154b34c40c99f67dd5098
#
_entry.id   4db70f68961154b34c40c99f67dd5098
#
_cell.length_a   1.000
_cell.length_b   1.000
_cell.length_c   1.000
_cell.angle_alpha   90.00
_cell.angle_beta   90.00
_cell.angle_gamma   90.00
#
_symmetry.space_group_name_H-M   'P 1'
#
loop_
_entity.id
_entity.type
_entity.pdbx_description
1 polymer ?
#
loop_
_entity_poly.entity_id
_entity_poly.type
_entity_poly.pdbx_seq_one_letter_code
_entity_poly.pdbx_strand_id
1 'polypeptide(L)'
;MKRLPATTVYYGMELLLSMPTFIVVAVYLVRDLHFSPLQLVLMGTAMEATVFLFEVPTGVVADTYGRRLSLIIGFLGTGTAWLLVGVVSSPWLIVGLWGLWGLAHTFQSGAYEAWITDEVGTERVGPVFLRGARFSYVGAILGLVALVALGTQSLRAAVIAGGAIEIVTALACIFLMPETGFRRRPAAERKGAFTELRMTWHTAARFVRAAPLLLMIIGIALVVGLSSEAFDRLQEAHFLRDVGLPTSGQFPAVVWFGAFAVVAMMFGFFVVGALQKRFERSGTGRIAKLLFTFTALLAGSQLLFALTGSPVIAIGAVLGVLIARQVMWPLWLTWVNQQVTDSSVRATVLSMTGQADAIGQAAAGPVLGVVANAYGISSGLAVGALLLLPALGLYARALRHGGREPELEELPAPSS
;
A
#
# COMPACT_ATOMS: atom_id res chain seq x y z
N MET A 1 29.78 15.72 13.36
CA MET A 1 29.68 14.25 13.33
C MET A 1 29.88 13.77 11.90
N LYS A 2 30.65 12.68 11.69
CA LYS A 2 30.84 12.09 10.35
C LYS A 2 29.56 11.36 9.96
N ARG A 3 28.93 11.74 8.85
CA ARG A 3 27.74 11.05 8.33
C ARG A 3 28.12 9.65 7.86
N LEU A 4 27.20 8.70 7.99
CA LEU A 4 27.42 7.32 7.53
C LEU A 4 27.28 7.24 6.00
N PRO A 5 27.84 6.17 5.36
CA PRO A 5 27.53 5.89 3.96
C PRO A 5 26.03 5.77 3.72
N ALA A 6 25.53 6.32 2.61
CA ALA A 6 24.10 6.31 2.29
C ALA A 6 23.49 4.90 2.30
N THR A 7 24.21 3.92 1.74
CA THR A 7 23.76 2.51 1.75
C THR A 7 23.60 1.93 3.15
N THR A 8 24.47 2.31 4.10
CA THR A 8 24.36 1.85 5.50
C THR A 8 23.11 2.43 6.17
N VAL A 9 22.83 3.73 5.96
CA VAL A 9 21.63 4.39 6.46
C VAL A 9 20.40 3.75 5.84
N TYR A 10 20.40 3.54 4.52
CA TYR A 10 19.31 2.91 3.78
C TYR A 10 18.97 1.52 4.34
N TYR A 11 19.95 0.65 4.53
CA TYR A 11 19.73 -0.69 5.08
C TYR A 11 19.24 -0.65 6.54
N GLY A 12 19.70 0.31 7.33
CA GLY A 12 19.18 0.53 8.68
C GLY A 12 17.71 0.97 8.68
N MET A 13 17.32 1.85 7.75
CA MET A 13 15.93 2.27 7.57
C MET A 13 15.07 1.10 7.11
N GLU A 14 15.50 0.32 6.12
CA GLU A 14 14.79 -0.89 5.67
C GLU A 14 14.54 -1.87 6.82
N LEU A 15 15.52 -2.07 7.69
CA LEU A 15 15.39 -2.95 8.85
C LEU A 15 14.36 -2.41 9.86
N LEU A 16 14.39 -1.11 10.17
CA LEU A 16 13.57 -0.53 11.23
C LEU A 16 12.12 -0.22 10.78
N LEU A 17 11.95 0.27 9.55
CA LEU A 17 10.64 0.71 9.05
C LEU A 17 9.76 -0.45 8.54
N SER A 18 10.32 -1.64 8.35
CA SER A 18 9.56 -2.81 7.90
C SER A 18 8.81 -3.52 9.02
N MET A 19 8.83 -3.01 10.24
CA MET A 19 8.12 -3.61 11.37
C MET A 19 6.61 -3.49 11.20
N PRO A 20 5.83 -4.59 11.31
CA PRO A 20 4.40 -4.61 10.99
C PRO A 20 3.53 -4.06 12.13
N THR A 21 3.67 -2.79 12.46
CA THR A 21 2.92 -2.10 13.53
C THR A 21 1.40 -2.16 13.29
N PHE A 22 0.96 -2.14 12.04
CA PHE A 22 -0.45 -2.20 11.67
C PHE A 22 -1.20 -3.41 12.24
N ILE A 23 -0.55 -4.59 12.32
CA ILE A 23 -1.18 -5.82 12.88
C ILE A 23 -1.57 -5.60 14.34
N VAL A 24 -0.67 -5.02 15.12
CA VAL A 24 -0.91 -4.78 16.54
C VAL A 24 -1.96 -3.69 16.74
N VAL A 25 -1.88 -2.63 15.93
CA VAL A 25 -2.84 -1.51 15.97
C VAL A 25 -4.26 -1.98 15.67
N ALA A 26 -4.46 -2.80 14.63
CA ALA A 26 -5.78 -3.30 14.28
C ALA A 26 -6.41 -4.09 15.45
N VAL A 27 -5.65 -4.98 16.08
CA VAL A 27 -6.13 -5.73 17.26
C VAL A 27 -6.40 -4.79 18.44
N TYR A 28 -5.55 -3.79 18.69
CA TYR A 28 -5.71 -2.80 19.75
C TYR A 28 -7.01 -1.99 19.60
N LEU A 29 -7.29 -1.51 18.41
CA LEU A 29 -8.49 -0.72 18.12
C LEU A 29 -9.78 -1.52 18.31
N VAL A 30 -9.77 -2.79 17.89
CA VAL A 30 -10.97 -3.65 17.97
C VAL A 30 -11.19 -4.16 19.40
N ARG A 31 -10.13 -4.63 20.06
CA ARG A 31 -10.22 -5.33 21.35
C ARG A 31 -10.23 -4.39 22.55
N ASP A 32 -9.29 -3.43 22.55
CA ASP A 32 -9.06 -2.59 23.72
C ASP A 32 -9.84 -1.27 23.64
N LEU A 33 -9.99 -0.70 22.44
CA LEU A 33 -10.73 0.56 22.21
C LEU A 33 -12.15 0.37 21.70
N HIS A 34 -12.56 -0.86 21.37
CA HIS A 34 -13.91 -1.23 20.96
C HIS A 34 -14.47 -0.40 19.79
N PHE A 35 -13.62 -0.06 18.81
CA PHE A 35 -14.03 0.72 17.64
C PHE A 35 -15.18 0.09 16.89
N SER A 36 -16.19 0.89 16.53
CA SER A 36 -17.27 0.43 15.66
C SER A 36 -16.76 0.14 14.25
N PRO A 37 -17.46 -0.69 13.45
CA PRO A 37 -17.10 -0.95 12.06
C PRO A 37 -16.95 0.34 11.24
N LEU A 38 -17.84 1.31 11.44
CA LEU A 38 -17.77 2.61 10.78
C LEU A 38 -16.48 3.37 11.13
N GLN A 39 -16.10 3.40 12.41
CA GLN A 39 -14.87 4.07 12.85
C GLN A 39 -13.62 3.43 12.27
N LEU A 40 -13.55 2.09 12.22
CA LEU A 40 -12.43 1.35 11.61
C LEU A 40 -12.26 1.71 10.13
N VAL A 41 -13.36 1.76 9.38
CA VAL A 41 -13.29 2.09 7.95
C VAL A 41 -13.01 3.58 7.72
N LEU A 42 -13.58 4.48 8.53
CA LEU A 42 -13.30 5.92 8.42
C LEU A 42 -11.84 6.29 8.70
N MET A 43 -11.10 5.48 9.47
CA MET A 43 -9.65 5.68 9.59
C MET A 43 -8.95 5.50 8.24
N GLY A 44 -9.28 4.44 7.50
CA GLY A 44 -8.75 4.23 6.16
C GLY A 44 -9.15 5.36 5.21
N THR A 45 -10.42 5.74 5.22
CA THR A 45 -10.91 6.89 4.45
C THR A 45 -10.13 8.18 4.73
N ALA A 46 -9.88 8.49 6.01
CA ALA A 46 -9.11 9.67 6.40
C ALA A 46 -7.65 9.61 5.91
N MET A 47 -7.04 8.44 6.02
CA MET A 47 -5.69 8.17 5.53
C MET A 47 -5.60 8.35 4.01
N GLU A 48 -6.44 7.64 3.25
CA GLU A 48 -6.40 7.67 1.79
C GLU A 48 -6.78 9.03 1.21
N ALA A 49 -7.75 9.73 1.83
CA ALA A 49 -8.09 11.09 1.43
C ALA A 49 -6.92 12.06 1.61
N THR A 50 -6.16 11.95 2.70
CA THR A 50 -4.97 12.80 2.91
C THR A 50 -3.83 12.40 1.99
N VAL A 51 -3.61 11.11 1.73
CA VAL A 51 -2.64 10.65 0.73
C VAL A 51 -2.99 11.24 -0.63
N PHE A 52 -4.22 11.06 -1.10
CA PHE A 52 -4.69 11.61 -2.38
C PHE A 52 -4.48 13.11 -2.51
N LEU A 53 -4.80 13.88 -1.48
CA LEU A 53 -4.72 15.34 -1.51
C LEU A 53 -3.28 15.86 -1.43
N PHE A 54 -2.39 15.19 -0.70
CA PHE A 54 -1.07 15.71 -0.35
C PHE A 54 0.10 15.03 -1.03
N GLU A 55 -0.07 13.89 -1.71
CA GLU A 55 0.99 13.17 -2.44
C GLU A 55 1.78 14.11 -3.36
N VAL A 56 1.07 14.90 -4.14
CA VAL A 56 1.64 15.84 -5.10
C VAL A 56 2.31 17.04 -4.41
N PRO A 57 1.66 17.79 -3.49
CA PRO A 57 2.30 18.88 -2.77
C PRO A 57 3.57 18.46 -2.03
N THR A 58 3.57 17.32 -1.36
CA THR A 58 4.73 16.86 -0.61
C THR A 58 5.87 16.37 -1.50
N GLY A 59 5.55 15.77 -2.65
CA GLY A 59 6.54 15.46 -3.69
C GLY A 59 7.28 16.72 -4.16
N VAL A 60 6.56 17.84 -4.39
CA VAL A 60 7.19 19.14 -4.72
C VAL A 60 8.07 19.63 -3.57
N VAL A 61 7.69 19.41 -2.31
CA VAL A 61 8.53 19.76 -1.16
C VAL A 61 9.83 18.96 -1.19
N ALA A 62 9.76 17.65 -1.39
CA ALA A 62 10.94 16.77 -1.49
C ALA A 62 11.90 17.20 -2.61
N ASP A 63 11.35 17.54 -3.80
CA ASP A 63 12.15 18.00 -4.96
C ASP A 63 12.75 19.39 -4.80
N THR A 64 12.14 20.23 -3.96
CA THR A 64 12.52 21.63 -3.80
C THR A 64 13.45 21.87 -2.63
N TYR A 65 13.13 21.28 -1.49
CA TYR A 65 13.81 21.54 -0.22
C TYR A 65 14.80 20.44 0.18
N GLY A 66 14.65 19.23 -0.37
CA GLY A 66 15.54 18.11 -0.14
C GLY A 66 14.82 16.84 0.28
N ARG A 67 15.34 15.71 -0.17
CA ARG A 67 14.79 14.38 0.14
C ARG A 67 14.90 14.06 1.62
N ARG A 68 16.05 14.38 2.21
CA ARG A 68 16.31 14.16 3.64
C ARG A 68 15.34 14.91 4.54
N LEU A 69 15.06 16.18 4.25
CA LEU A 69 14.09 16.97 5.03
C LEU A 69 12.71 16.36 4.95
N SER A 70 12.27 15.97 3.74
CA SER A 70 10.99 15.32 3.52
C SER A 70 10.87 14.03 4.34
N LEU A 71 11.87 13.15 4.28
CA LEU A 71 11.88 11.89 5.03
C LEU A 71 11.85 12.10 6.54
N ILE A 72 12.60 13.08 7.07
CA ILE A 72 12.58 13.40 8.50
C ILE A 72 11.19 13.86 8.95
N ILE A 73 10.54 14.75 8.19
CA ILE A 73 9.17 15.21 8.47
C ILE A 73 8.21 14.01 8.42
N GLY A 74 8.32 13.16 7.40
CA GLY A 74 7.51 11.97 7.25
C GLY A 74 7.63 11.02 8.45
N PHE A 75 8.84 10.60 8.82
CA PHE A 75 9.05 9.67 9.94
C PHE A 75 8.68 10.28 11.30
N LEU A 76 8.93 11.56 11.51
CA LEU A 76 8.45 12.25 12.73
C LEU A 76 6.91 12.27 12.78
N GLY A 77 6.27 12.56 11.66
CA GLY A 77 4.81 12.63 11.59
C GLY A 77 4.15 11.24 11.77
N THR A 78 4.61 10.20 11.06
CA THR A 78 4.08 8.84 11.20
C THR A 78 4.33 8.28 12.59
N GLY A 79 5.55 8.45 13.12
CA GLY A 79 5.88 8.04 14.49
C GLY A 79 5.07 8.76 15.56
N THR A 80 4.85 10.08 15.40
CA THR A 80 4.00 10.85 16.31
C THR A 80 2.54 10.37 16.24
N ALA A 81 2.02 10.10 15.06
CA ALA A 81 0.67 9.56 14.90
C ALA A 81 0.50 8.23 15.66
N TRP A 82 1.43 7.28 15.51
CA TRP A 82 1.40 6.02 16.25
C TRP A 82 1.53 6.20 17.76
N LEU A 83 2.45 7.05 18.23
CA LEU A 83 2.58 7.33 19.67
C LEU A 83 1.26 7.87 20.25
N LEU A 84 0.63 8.82 19.55
CA LEU A 84 -0.62 9.40 19.99
C LEU A 84 -1.78 8.40 19.93
N VAL A 85 -1.85 7.52 18.91
CA VAL A 85 -2.82 6.41 18.88
C VAL A 85 -2.69 5.51 20.10
N GLY A 86 -1.47 5.25 20.57
CA GLY A 86 -1.25 4.48 21.80
C GLY A 86 -1.63 5.22 23.09
N VAL A 87 -1.74 6.55 23.08
CA VAL A 87 -2.02 7.35 24.30
C VAL A 87 -3.49 7.80 24.36
N VAL A 88 -4.08 8.10 23.22
CA VAL A 88 -5.44 8.63 23.10
C VAL A 88 -6.47 7.51 23.07
N SER A 89 -7.65 7.75 23.68
CA SER A 89 -8.77 6.80 23.67
C SER A 89 -9.97 7.29 22.86
N SER A 90 -9.98 8.55 22.40
CA SER A 90 -11.09 9.11 21.61
C SER A 90 -11.07 8.56 20.18
N PRO A 91 -12.13 7.84 19.73
CA PRO A 91 -12.16 7.27 18.40
C PRO A 91 -12.01 8.32 17.28
N TRP A 92 -12.67 9.45 17.40
CA TRP A 92 -12.65 10.51 16.38
C TRP A 92 -11.29 11.20 16.29
N LEU A 93 -10.60 11.35 17.44
CA LEU A 93 -9.23 11.86 17.44
C LEU A 93 -8.29 10.86 16.77
N ILE A 94 -8.48 9.56 17.01
CA ILE A 94 -7.69 8.49 16.33
C ILE A 94 -7.96 8.49 14.83
N VAL A 95 -9.20 8.67 14.37
CA VAL A 95 -9.49 8.85 12.92
C VAL A 95 -8.71 10.03 12.36
N GLY A 96 -8.64 11.15 13.07
CA GLY A 96 -7.82 12.31 12.69
C GLY A 96 -6.31 12.00 12.66
N LEU A 97 -5.81 11.19 13.61
CA LEU A 97 -4.41 10.76 13.65
C LEU A 97 -4.04 9.84 12.47
N TRP A 98 -4.98 9.04 11.97
CA TRP A 98 -4.78 8.28 10.73
C TRP A 98 -4.68 9.19 9.50
N GLY A 99 -5.46 10.28 9.46
CA GLY A 99 -5.25 11.34 8.46
C GLY A 99 -3.87 11.99 8.58
N LEU A 100 -3.41 12.30 9.81
CA LEU A 100 -2.05 12.78 10.05
C LEU A 100 -0.99 11.78 9.59
N TRP A 101 -1.19 10.48 9.86
CA TRP A 101 -0.31 9.43 9.39
C TRP A 101 -0.25 9.40 7.85
N GLY A 102 -1.41 9.47 7.18
CA GLY A 102 -1.49 9.53 5.72
C GLY A 102 -0.74 10.75 5.15
N LEU A 103 -0.97 11.95 5.71
CA LEU A 103 -0.23 13.16 5.34
C LEU A 103 1.29 12.98 5.54
N ALA A 104 1.71 12.46 6.67
CA ALA A 104 3.13 12.24 6.96
C ALA A 104 3.77 11.21 6.03
N HIS A 105 3.01 10.16 5.66
CA HIS A 105 3.45 9.12 4.72
C HIS A 105 3.74 9.70 3.32
N THR A 106 2.98 10.70 2.86
CA THR A 106 3.24 11.33 1.55
C THR A 106 4.58 12.07 1.49
N PHE A 107 5.15 12.48 2.61
CA PHE A 107 6.51 13.02 2.66
C PHE A 107 7.59 11.94 2.48
N GLN A 108 7.26 10.67 2.70
CA GLN A 108 8.16 9.53 2.53
C GLN A 108 8.05 8.96 1.12
N SER A 109 6.81 8.88 0.60
CA SER A 109 6.51 8.32 -0.71
C SER A 109 7.32 9.00 -1.82
N GLY A 110 8.00 8.20 -2.63
CA GLY A 110 8.87 8.67 -3.70
C GLY A 110 10.17 9.35 -3.24
N ALA A 111 10.20 10.04 -2.11
CA ALA A 111 11.41 10.68 -1.59
C ALA A 111 12.46 9.67 -1.11
N TYR A 112 12.01 8.51 -0.63
CA TYR A 112 12.85 7.46 -0.09
C TYR A 112 13.73 6.80 -1.17
N GLU A 113 13.12 6.32 -2.22
CA GLU A 113 13.80 5.71 -3.37
C GLU A 113 14.62 6.74 -4.15
N ALA A 114 14.09 7.96 -4.29
CA ALA A 114 14.80 9.04 -4.95
C ALA A 114 16.08 9.43 -4.20
N TRP A 115 16.02 9.54 -2.86
CA TRP A 115 17.20 9.84 -2.06
C TRP A 115 18.34 8.84 -2.27
N ILE A 116 18.05 7.55 -2.12
CA ILE A 116 19.13 6.54 -2.26
C ILE A 116 19.64 6.47 -3.70
N THR A 117 18.76 6.69 -4.69
CA THR A 117 19.15 6.76 -6.10
C THR A 117 20.06 7.95 -6.38
N ASP A 118 19.74 9.13 -5.82
CA ASP A 118 20.57 10.34 -5.94
C ASP A 118 21.97 10.14 -5.31
N GLU A 119 22.05 9.39 -4.19
CA GLU A 119 23.34 9.17 -3.48
C GLU A 119 24.24 8.13 -4.14
N VAL A 120 23.68 7.06 -4.73
CA VAL A 120 24.49 5.94 -5.28
C VAL A 120 24.57 5.95 -6.81
N GLY A 121 23.67 6.66 -7.48
CA GLY A 121 23.53 6.73 -8.94
C GLY A 121 22.65 5.61 -9.51
N THR A 122 21.94 5.94 -10.61
CA THR A 122 20.96 5.06 -11.27
C THR A 122 21.53 3.71 -11.72
N GLU A 123 22.80 3.67 -12.14
CA GLU A 123 23.45 2.42 -12.59
C GLU A 123 23.75 1.44 -11.44
N ARG A 124 23.92 1.95 -10.22
CA ARG A 124 24.32 1.15 -9.04
C ARG A 124 23.20 0.89 -8.05
N VAL A 125 22.05 1.54 -8.19
CA VAL A 125 20.95 1.46 -7.22
C VAL A 125 20.25 0.10 -7.22
N GLY A 126 20.18 -0.61 -8.35
CA GLY A 126 19.52 -1.91 -8.44
C GLY A 126 20.01 -2.95 -7.42
N PRO A 127 21.34 -3.23 -7.33
CA PRO A 127 21.89 -4.09 -6.28
C PRO A 127 21.62 -3.57 -4.85
N VAL A 128 21.52 -2.25 -4.64
CA VAL A 128 21.21 -1.64 -3.34
C VAL A 128 19.78 -1.96 -2.94
N PHE A 129 18.80 -1.80 -3.84
CA PHE A 129 17.41 -2.18 -3.60
C PHE A 129 17.26 -3.67 -3.27
N LEU A 130 17.95 -4.55 -4.01
CA LEU A 130 17.90 -5.99 -3.74
C LEU A 130 18.48 -6.37 -2.37
N ARG A 131 19.53 -5.67 -1.92
CA ARG A 131 20.06 -5.86 -0.56
C ARG A 131 19.12 -5.25 0.49
N GLY A 132 18.57 -4.06 0.22
CA GLY A 132 17.58 -3.41 1.07
C GLY A 132 16.40 -4.33 1.36
N ALA A 133 15.84 -4.95 0.32
CA ALA A 133 14.74 -5.90 0.46
C ALA A 133 15.08 -7.06 1.43
N ARG A 134 16.32 -7.52 1.49
CA ARG A 134 16.73 -8.55 2.47
C ARG A 134 16.70 -8.00 3.90
N PHE A 135 17.17 -6.76 4.11
CA PHE A 135 17.10 -6.10 5.42
C PHE A 135 15.64 -5.84 5.82
N SER A 136 14.78 -5.48 4.86
CA SER A 136 13.35 -5.32 5.05
C SER A 136 12.68 -6.62 5.52
N TYR A 137 12.98 -7.77 4.88
CA TYR A 137 12.47 -9.07 5.34
C TYR A 137 12.95 -9.42 6.75
N VAL A 138 14.22 -9.17 7.06
CA VAL A 138 14.75 -9.40 8.42
C VAL A 138 14.06 -8.48 9.42
N GLY A 139 13.88 -7.20 9.09
CA GLY A 139 13.18 -6.22 9.91
C GLY A 139 11.71 -6.61 10.15
N ALA A 140 11.02 -7.06 9.10
CA ALA A 140 9.64 -7.50 9.20
C ALA A 140 9.49 -8.72 10.14
N ILE A 141 10.38 -9.71 10.06
CA ILE A 141 10.35 -10.89 10.93
C ILE A 141 10.70 -10.51 12.37
N LEU A 142 11.79 -9.78 12.59
CA LEU A 142 12.21 -9.35 13.94
C LEU A 142 11.17 -8.45 14.58
N GLY A 143 10.63 -7.49 13.81
CA GLY A 143 9.59 -6.58 14.27
C GLY A 143 8.29 -7.30 14.58
N LEU A 144 7.88 -8.25 13.75
CA LEU A 144 6.71 -9.08 14.01
C LEU A 144 6.85 -9.83 15.34
N VAL A 145 7.97 -10.53 15.52
CA VAL A 145 8.22 -11.29 16.76
C VAL A 145 8.23 -10.35 17.98
N ALA A 146 8.95 -9.22 17.88
CA ALA A 146 9.06 -8.26 19.00
C ALA A 146 7.72 -7.60 19.34
N LEU A 147 7.00 -7.08 18.32
CA LEU A 147 5.72 -6.39 18.53
C LEU A 147 4.61 -7.35 18.96
N VAL A 148 4.58 -8.58 18.43
CA VAL A 148 3.64 -9.60 18.88
C VAL A 148 3.95 -10.02 20.32
N ALA A 149 5.21 -10.30 20.66
CA ALA A 149 5.61 -10.63 22.03
C ALA A 149 5.24 -9.50 23.03
N LEU A 150 5.49 -8.27 22.67
CA LEU A 150 5.09 -7.12 23.49
C LEU A 150 3.56 -6.98 23.54
N GLY A 151 2.88 -7.18 22.40
CA GLY A 151 1.43 -7.13 22.29
C GLY A 151 0.70 -8.22 23.09
N THR A 152 1.33 -9.37 23.38
CA THR A 152 0.75 -10.36 24.31
C THR A 152 0.64 -9.84 25.73
N GLN A 153 1.51 -8.92 26.13
CA GLN A 153 1.50 -8.27 27.44
C GLN A 153 0.67 -6.99 27.43
N SER A 154 0.84 -6.15 26.41
CA SER A 154 0.14 -4.88 26.24
C SER A 154 0.13 -4.45 24.78
N LEU A 155 -1.04 -4.50 24.14
CA LEU A 155 -1.23 -4.00 22.78
C LEU A 155 -0.89 -2.51 22.69
N ARG A 156 -1.31 -1.72 23.70
CA ARG A 156 -0.99 -0.30 23.81
C ARG A 156 0.52 -0.05 23.80
N ALA A 157 1.29 -0.80 24.59
CA ALA A 157 2.75 -0.65 24.64
C ALA A 157 3.41 -1.01 23.29
N ALA A 158 2.88 -2.01 22.60
CA ALA A 158 3.39 -2.39 21.29
C ALA A 158 3.10 -1.32 20.20
N VAL A 159 1.94 -0.67 20.24
CA VAL A 159 1.63 0.49 19.37
C VAL A 159 2.59 1.64 19.62
N ILE A 160 2.80 1.99 20.91
CA ILE A 160 3.75 3.04 21.32
C ILE A 160 5.17 2.70 20.87
N ALA A 161 5.60 1.44 21.01
CA ALA A 161 6.91 1.00 20.57
C ALA A 161 7.10 1.14 19.04
N GLY A 162 6.08 0.81 18.25
CA GLY A 162 6.09 1.05 16.80
C GLY A 162 6.32 2.52 16.45
N GLY A 163 5.56 3.43 17.10
CA GLY A 163 5.75 4.87 16.91
C GLY A 163 7.14 5.37 17.38
N ALA A 164 7.64 4.84 18.50
CA ALA A 164 8.97 5.19 19.00
C ALA A 164 10.09 4.79 18.02
N ILE A 165 9.98 3.65 17.35
CA ILE A 165 10.94 3.20 16.34
C ILE A 165 10.99 4.18 15.16
N GLU A 166 9.84 4.66 14.68
CA GLU A 166 9.77 5.66 13.62
C GLU A 166 10.43 6.99 14.04
N ILE A 167 10.16 7.46 15.28
CA ILE A 167 10.80 8.66 15.84
C ILE A 167 12.32 8.48 15.95
N VAL A 168 12.78 7.33 16.45
CA VAL A 168 14.23 7.01 16.53
C VAL A 168 14.86 7.01 15.15
N THR A 169 14.16 6.45 14.15
CA THR A 169 14.61 6.46 12.75
C THR A 169 14.73 7.90 12.22
N ALA A 170 13.73 8.75 12.49
CA ALA A 170 13.80 10.17 12.14
C ALA A 170 14.99 10.89 12.78
N LEU A 171 15.20 10.67 14.08
CA LEU A 171 16.35 11.23 14.79
C LEU A 171 17.68 10.71 14.21
N ALA A 172 17.76 9.42 13.90
CA ALA A 172 18.95 8.86 13.25
C ALA A 172 19.19 9.53 11.87
N CYS A 173 18.15 9.79 11.09
CA CYS A 173 18.25 10.50 9.81
C CYS A 173 18.76 11.94 9.99
N ILE A 174 18.37 12.64 11.07
CA ILE A 174 18.88 14.00 11.35
C ILE A 174 20.40 14.01 11.51
N PHE A 175 20.98 13.00 12.15
CA PHE A 175 22.40 12.97 12.45
C PHE A 175 23.26 12.19 11.45
N LEU A 176 22.73 11.11 10.90
CA LEU A 176 23.51 10.12 10.14
C LEU A 176 23.28 10.16 8.62
N MET A 177 22.10 10.63 8.17
CA MET A 177 21.72 10.59 6.77
C MET A 177 22.48 11.62 5.93
N PRO A 178 23.26 11.21 4.91
CA PRO A 178 23.88 12.13 3.95
C PRO A 178 22.84 12.64 2.96
N GLU A 179 23.12 13.79 2.34
CA GLU A 179 22.40 14.33 1.20
C GLU A 179 23.39 15.04 0.29
N THR A 180 24.26 14.25 -0.36
CA THR A 180 25.34 14.73 -1.21
C THR A 180 25.00 14.66 -2.69
N GLY A 181 24.09 13.78 -3.07
CA GLY A 181 23.61 13.60 -4.44
C GLY A 181 22.50 14.54 -4.86
N PHE A 182 21.78 15.14 -3.88
CA PHE A 182 20.65 16.01 -4.16
C PHE A 182 21.08 17.31 -4.86
N ARG A 183 20.50 17.57 -6.03
CA ARG A 183 20.67 18.81 -6.78
C ARG A 183 19.39 19.65 -6.70
N ARG A 184 19.47 20.74 -5.95
CA ARG A 184 18.34 21.64 -5.77
C ARG A 184 17.94 22.28 -7.09
N ARG A 185 16.66 22.22 -7.48
CA ARG A 185 16.16 22.93 -8.68
C ARG A 185 16.34 24.45 -8.52
N PRO A 186 16.76 25.17 -9.58
CA PRO A 186 16.87 26.63 -9.57
C PRO A 186 15.56 27.32 -9.18
N ALA A 187 15.64 28.46 -8.50
CA ALA A 187 14.47 29.17 -8.00
C ALA A 187 13.47 29.57 -9.10
N ALA A 188 13.97 29.84 -10.32
CA ALA A 188 13.14 30.15 -11.47
C ALA A 188 12.26 28.97 -11.92
N GLU A 189 12.75 27.75 -11.84
CA GLU A 189 12.04 26.54 -12.24
C GLU A 189 11.01 26.09 -11.18
N ARG A 190 11.17 26.51 -9.91
CA ARG A 190 10.25 26.15 -8.82
C ARG A 190 8.86 26.74 -8.98
N LYS A 191 8.75 27.96 -9.55
CA LYS A 191 7.45 28.60 -9.79
C LYS A 191 6.62 27.88 -10.86
N GLY A 192 7.27 27.08 -11.71
CA GLY A 192 6.64 26.27 -12.75
C GLY A 192 6.26 24.85 -12.33
N ALA A 193 6.76 24.34 -11.19
CA ALA A 193 6.61 22.94 -10.82
C ALA A 193 5.14 22.46 -10.76
N PHE A 194 4.24 23.23 -10.18
CA PHE A 194 2.80 22.92 -10.18
C PHE A 194 2.19 23.02 -11.58
N THR A 195 2.66 23.95 -12.40
CA THR A 195 2.19 24.10 -13.79
C THR A 195 2.68 22.95 -14.65
N GLU A 196 3.94 22.55 -14.52
CA GLU A 196 4.52 21.37 -15.17
C GLU A 196 3.76 20.09 -14.78
N LEU A 197 3.53 19.91 -13.48
CA LEU A 197 2.77 18.78 -12.97
C LEU A 197 1.36 18.73 -13.54
N ARG A 198 0.64 19.88 -13.54
CA ARG A 198 -0.68 20.00 -14.14
C ARG A 198 -0.64 19.68 -15.65
N MET A 199 0.36 20.16 -16.36
CA MET A 199 0.54 19.86 -17.78
C MET A 199 0.82 18.37 -18.01
N THR A 200 1.68 17.75 -17.20
CA THR A 200 1.98 16.33 -17.25
C THR A 200 0.71 15.50 -16.99
N TRP A 201 -0.08 15.85 -15.97
CA TRP A 201 -1.37 15.23 -15.69
C TRP A 201 -2.37 15.38 -16.84
N HIS A 202 -2.49 16.57 -17.44
CA HIS A 202 -3.37 16.77 -18.58
C HIS A 202 -2.93 15.98 -19.81
N THR A 203 -1.63 15.88 -20.05
CA THR A 203 -1.08 15.10 -21.15
C THR A 203 -1.31 13.60 -20.91
N ALA A 204 -1.01 13.09 -19.73
CA ALA A 204 -1.27 11.70 -19.36
C ALA A 204 -2.76 11.37 -19.40
N ALA A 205 -3.63 12.24 -18.90
CA ALA A 205 -5.07 12.04 -18.95
C ALA A 205 -5.61 12.00 -20.40
N ARG A 206 -5.07 12.82 -21.30
CA ARG A 206 -5.39 12.75 -22.75
C ARG A 206 -4.92 11.42 -23.35
N PHE A 207 -3.68 11.03 -23.05
CA PHE A 207 -3.11 9.76 -23.51
C PHE A 207 -3.94 8.56 -23.03
N VAL A 208 -4.29 8.52 -21.75
CA VAL A 208 -5.14 7.47 -21.17
C VAL A 208 -6.52 7.45 -21.81
N ARG A 209 -7.15 8.61 -22.05
CA ARG A 209 -8.48 8.68 -22.70
C ARG A 209 -8.44 8.21 -24.16
N ALA A 210 -7.33 8.39 -24.84
CA ALA A 210 -7.14 7.94 -26.21
C ALA A 210 -6.89 6.42 -26.31
N ALA A 211 -6.50 5.76 -25.21
CA ALA A 211 -6.16 4.35 -25.14
C ALA A 211 -7.18 3.56 -24.29
N PRO A 212 -8.15 2.87 -24.89
CA PRO A 212 -9.21 2.15 -24.16
C PRO A 212 -8.66 1.13 -23.15
N LEU A 213 -7.50 0.54 -23.42
CA LEU A 213 -6.86 -0.42 -22.51
C LEU A 213 -6.33 0.27 -21.24
N LEU A 214 -5.78 1.48 -21.37
CA LEU A 214 -5.32 2.25 -20.18
C LEU A 214 -6.51 2.71 -19.32
N LEU A 215 -7.64 3.07 -19.93
CA LEU A 215 -8.87 3.34 -19.20
C LEU A 215 -9.35 2.11 -18.42
N MET A 216 -9.26 0.90 -19.01
CA MET A 216 -9.58 -0.34 -18.30
C MET A 216 -8.62 -0.58 -17.13
N ILE A 217 -7.33 -0.34 -17.31
CA ILE A 217 -6.32 -0.47 -16.24
C ILE A 217 -6.65 0.45 -15.06
N ILE A 218 -6.94 1.73 -15.32
CA ILE A 218 -7.32 2.69 -14.27
C ILE A 218 -8.66 2.30 -13.63
N GLY A 219 -9.62 1.85 -14.43
CA GLY A 219 -10.90 1.35 -13.92
C GLY A 219 -10.74 0.11 -13.03
N ILE A 220 -9.84 -0.81 -13.36
CA ILE A 220 -9.52 -1.96 -12.50
C ILE A 220 -8.90 -1.49 -11.19
N ALA A 221 -7.94 -0.57 -11.22
CA ALA A 221 -7.33 -0.03 -10.02
C ALA A 221 -8.37 0.64 -9.08
N LEU A 222 -9.26 1.45 -9.65
CA LEU A 222 -10.37 2.06 -8.90
C LEU A 222 -11.26 1.00 -8.24
N VAL A 223 -11.66 -0.03 -8.98
CA VAL A 223 -12.54 -1.11 -8.48
C VAL A 223 -11.84 -1.94 -7.41
N VAL A 224 -10.55 -2.20 -7.57
CA VAL A 224 -9.74 -2.88 -6.55
C VAL A 224 -9.69 -2.04 -5.27
N GLY A 225 -9.45 -0.74 -5.36
CA GLY A 225 -9.51 0.18 -4.22
C GLY A 225 -10.88 0.18 -3.54
N LEU A 226 -11.98 0.27 -4.31
CA LEU A 226 -13.34 0.19 -3.77
C LEU A 226 -13.58 -1.09 -2.95
N SER A 227 -13.04 -2.21 -3.39
CA SER A 227 -13.21 -3.51 -2.74
C SER A 227 -12.29 -3.72 -1.54
N SER A 228 -11.06 -3.22 -1.59
CA SER A 228 -10.03 -3.53 -0.59
C SER A 228 -10.33 -2.95 0.78
N GLU A 229 -10.96 -1.79 0.86
CA GLU A 229 -11.13 -1.03 2.10
C GLU A 229 -11.93 -1.80 3.17
N ALA A 230 -13.00 -2.51 2.80
CA ALA A 230 -13.75 -3.32 3.76
C ALA A 230 -12.87 -4.42 4.37
N PHE A 231 -12.14 -5.17 3.54
CA PHE A 231 -11.30 -6.25 4.02
C PHE A 231 -10.16 -5.73 4.89
N ASP A 232 -9.46 -4.68 4.44
CA ASP A 232 -8.28 -4.14 5.11
C ASP A 232 -8.57 -3.54 6.49
N ARG A 233 -9.81 -3.12 6.73
CA ARG A 233 -10.21 -2.47 8.00
C ARG A 233 -11.08 -3.36 8.89
N LEU A 234 -11.76 -4.36 8.35
CA LEU A 234 -12.75 -5.13 9.09
C LEU A 234 -12.36 -6.59 9.35
N GLN A 235 -11.27 -7.12 8.73
CA GLN A 235 -10.92 -8.53 8.88
C GLN A 235 -10.62 -8.94 10.33
N GLU A 236 -9.89 -8.14 11.09
CA GLU A 236 -9.61 -8.41 12.50
C GLU A 236 -10.87 -8.31 13.34
N ALA A 237 -11.73 -7.32 13.05
CA ALA A 237 -12.99 -7.15 13.75
C ALA A 237 -13.94 -8.31 13.50
N HIS A 238 -13.98 -8.84 12.27
CA HIS A 238 -14.80 -10.00 11.92
C HIS A 238 -14.36 -11.26 12.67
N PHE A 239 -13.05 -11.53 12.72
CA PHE A 239 -12.53 -12.63 13.54
C PHE A 239 -12.83 -12.46 15.02
N LEU A 240 -12.64 -11.25 15.56
CA LEU A 240 -12.72 -11.02 17.00
C LEU A 240 -14.16 -10.97 17.53
N ARG A 241 -15.15 -10.63 16.68
CA ARG A 241 -16.54 -10.40 17.10
C ARG A 241 -17.53 -11.43 16.57
N ASP A 242 -17.33 -11.91 15.33
CA ASP A 242 -18.37 -12.71 14.65
C ASP A 242 -17.95 -14.18 14.51
N VAL A 243 -16.74 -14.44 14.03
CA VAL A 243 -16.30 -15.82 13.69
C VAL A 243 -15.62 -16.52 14.87
N GLY A 244 -14.81 -15.78 15.62
CA GLY A 244 -13.90 -16.33 16.62
C GLY A 244 -12.58 -16.83 16.03
N LEU A 245 -11.61 -17.04 16.90
CA LEU A 245 -10.31 -17.66 16.58
C LEU A 245 -10.28 -19.08 17.12
N PRO A 246 -9.59 -20.04 16.46
CA PRO A 246 -9.44 -21.39 16.98
C PRO A 246 -8.76 -21.37 18.34
N THR A 247 -9.18 -22.28 19.26
CA THR A 247 -8.57 -22.36 20.60
C THR A 247 -8.58 -21.03 21.36
N SER A 248 -9.70 -20.31 21.32
CA SER A 248 -9.90 -19.05 22.05
C SER A 248 -9.52 -19.24 23.52
N GLY A 249 -8.52 -18.48 23.98
CA GLY A 249 -7.97 -18.54 25.35
C GLY A 249 -6.58 -19.17 25.48
N GLN A 250 -6.07 -19.93 24.51
CA GLN A 250 -4.70 -20.48 24.57
C GLN A 250 -3.66 -19.49 24.00
N PHE A 251 -4.00 -18.78 22.92
CA PHE A 251 -3.12 -17.78 22.31
C PHE A 251 -3.82 -16.43 22.17
N PRO A 252 -3.15 -15.30 22.51
CA PRO A 252 -3.67 -13.98 22.25
C PRO A 252 -3.94 -13.75 20.74
N ALA A 253 -4.96 -12.96 20.43
CA ALA A 253 -5.38 -12.69 19.05
C ALA A 253 -4.24 -12.16 18.15
N VAL A 254 -3.37 -11.31 18.69
CA VAL A 254 -2.22 -10.74 17.96
C VAL A 254 -1.25 -11.83 17.45
N VAL A 255 -1.15 -12.98 18.14
CA VAL A 255 -0.32 -14.11 17.69
C VAL A 255 -0.92 -14.77 16.44
N TRP A 256 -2.25 -14.89 16.38
CA TRP A 256 -2.94 -15.44 15.20
C TRP A 256 -2.74 -14.56 13.96
N PHE A 257 -2.96 -13.24 14.09
CA PHE A 257 -2.77 -12.32 12.95
C PHE A 257 -1.30 -12.24 12.53
N GLY A 258 -0.37 -12.29 13.47
CA GLY A 258 1.06 -12.45 13.17
C GLY A 258 1.36 -13.72 12.40
N ALA A 259 0.78 -14.87 12.81
CA ALA A 259 0.93 -16.13 12.12
C ALA A 259 0.35 -16.10 10.70
N PHE A 260 -0.82 -15.47 10.49
CA PHE A 260 -1.40 -15.30 9.15
C PHE A 260 -0.46 -14.52 8.24
N ALA A 261 0.15 -13.44 8.74
CA ALA A 261 1.13 -12.66 7.97
C ALA A 261 2.35 -13.49 7.58
N VAL A 262 2.93 -14.26 8.51
CA VAL A 262 4.09 -15.14 8.24
C VAL A 262 3.74 -16.19 7.19
N VAL A 263 2.61 -16.89 7.37
CA VAL A 263 2.16 -17.93 6.43
C VAL A 263 1.95 -17.32 5.05
N ALA A 264 1.27 -16.18 4.97
CA ALA A 264 1.05 -15.49 3.69
C ALA A 264 2.37 -15.07 3.03
N MET A 265 3.33 -14.54 3.78
CA MET A 265 4.67 -14.18 3.26
C MET A 265 5.41 -15.40 2.73
N MET A 266 5.40 -16.53 3.46
CA MET A 266 6.05 -17.78 3.02
C MET A 266 5.42 -18.30 1.73
N PHE A 267 4.10 -18.46 1.69
CA PHE A 267 3.41 -18.93 0.50
C PHE A 267 3.57 -17.97 -0.69
N GLY A 268 3.47 -16.65 -0.45
CA GLY A 268 3.72 -15.64 -1.47
C GLY A 268 5.11 -15.79 -2.09
N PHE A 269 6.15 -15.95 -1.27
CA PHE A 269 7.50 -16.17 -1.73
C PHE A 269 7.63 -17.40 -2.65
N PHE A 270 7.09 -18.54 -2.24
CA PHE A 270 7.15 -19.78 -3.04
C PHE A 270 6.32 -19.68 -4.32
N VAL A 271 5.11 -19.12 -4.24
CA VAL A 271 4.22 -19.00 -5.41
C VAL A 271 4.81 -18.03 -6.43
N VAL A 272 5.28 -16.85 -6.00
CA VAL A 272 5.92 -15.88 -6.89
C VAL A 272 7.18 -16.48 -7.51
N GLY A 273 8.02 -17.14 -6.74
CA GLY A 273 9.22 -17.82 -7.26
C GLY A 273 8.92 -18.92 -8.27
N ALA A 274 7.89 -19.72 -8.05
CA ALA A 274 7.44 -20.76 -8.99
C ALA A 274 6.87 -20.18 -10.28
N LEU A 275 6.19 -19.04 -10.18
CA LEU A 275 5.56 -18.36 -11.31
C LEU A 275 6.54 -17.48 -12.10
N GLN A 276 7.59 -16.94 -11.47
CA GLN A 276 8.53 -16.01 -12.09
C GLN A 276 9.13 -16.57 -13.40
N LYS A 277 9.63 -17.81 -13.39
CA LYS A 277 10.19 -18.46 -14.59
C LYS A 277 9.17 -18.63 -15.74
N ARG A 278 7.89 -18.73 -15.39
CA ARG A 278 6.79 -18.83 -16.37
C ARG A 278 6.36 -17.46 -16.88
N PHE A 279 6.50 -16.40 -16.06
CA PHE A 279 6.12 -15.03 -16.40
C PHE A 279 7.09 -14.37 -17.36
N GLU A 280 8.40 -14.57 -17.17
CA GLU A 280 9.45 -13.99 -18.04
C GLU A 280 9.27 -14.37 -19.50
N ARG A 281 8.58 -15.48 -19.78
CA ARG A 281 8.28 -15.99 -21.14
C ARG A 281 6.82 -15.81 -21.56
N SER A 282 6.01 -15.07 -20.79
CA SER A 282 4.57 -14.98 -21.02
C SER A 282 4.20 -13.68 -21.72
N GLY A 283 3.43 -13.79 -22.81
CA GLY A 283 2.81 -12.62 -23.44
C GLY A 283 1.71 -11.99 -22.57
N THR A 284 1.37 -10.74 -22.90
CA THR A 284 0.41 -9.88 -22.19
C THR A 284 -0.95 -10.55 -21.94
N GLY A 285 -1.47 -11.32 -22.89
CA GLY A 285 -2.74 -12.02 -22.73
C GLY A 285 -2.73 -13.10 -21.64
N ARG A 286 -1.58 -13.78 -21.43
CA ARG A 286 -1.47 -14.79 -20.37
C ARG A 286 -1.45 -14.12 -18.99
N ILE A 287 -0.77 -12.98 -18.85
CA ILE A 287 -0.73 -12.21 -17.58
C ILE A 287 -2.13 -11.69 -17.25
N ALA A 288 -2.85 -11.12 -18.22
CA ALA A 288 -4.22 -10.67 -18.02
C ALA A 288 -5.17 -11.82 -17.59
N LYS A 289 -4.99 -13.03 -18.16
CA LYS A 289 -5.76 -14.22 -17.75
C LYS A 289 -5.45 -14.64 -16.31
N LEU A 290 -4.18 -14.56 -15.90
CA LEU A 290 -3.80 -14.85 -14.51
C LEU A 290 -4.38 -13.80 -13.56
N LEU A 291 -4.28 -12.52 -13.88
CA LEU A 291 -4.91 -11.45 -13.12
C LEU A 291 -6.42 -11.65 -12.97
N PHE A 292 -7.12 -11.99 -14.06
CA PHE A 292 -8.53 -12.37 -14.00
C PHE A 292 -8.78 -13.51 -13.01
N THR A 293 -7.99 -14.60 -13.12
CA THR A 293 -8.15 -15.80 -12.27
C THR A 293 -7.90 -15.47 -10.79
N PHE A 294 -6.82 -14.73 -10.49
CA PHE A 294 -6.51 -14.33 -9.11
C PHE A 294 -7.51 -13.30 -8.57
N THR A 295 -8.06 -12.43 -9.41
CA THR A 295 -9.14 -11.50 -9.00
C THR A 295 -10.42 -12.27 -8.67
N ALA A 296 -10.77 -13.31 -9.45
CA ALA A 296 -11.91 -14.17 -9.15
C ALA A 296 -11.68 -14.97 -7.83
N LEU A 297 -10.46 -15.49 -7.63
CA LEU A 297 -10.09 -16.16 -6.38
C LEU A 297 -10.17 -15.18 -5.19
N LEU A 298 -9.67 -13.96 -5.36
CA LEU A 298 -9.72 -12.90 -4.35
C LEU A 298 -11.16 -12.57 -3.96
N ALA A 299 -12.05 -12.32 -4.94
CA ALA A 299 -13.46 -12.04 -4.70
C ALA A 299 -14.17 -13.22 -4.01
N GLY A 300 -13.93 -14.44 -4.48
CA GLY A 300 -14.48 -15.65 -3.87
C GLY A 300 -13.99 -15.88 -2.44
N SER A 301 -12.70 -15.67 -2.19
CA SER A 301 -12.12 -15.79 -0.84
C SER A 301 -12.65 -14.71 0.11
N GLN A 302 -12.77 -13.46 -0.33
CA GLN A 302 -13.36 -12.39 0.48
C GLN A 302 -14.83 -12.68 0.81
N LEU A 303 -15.60 -13.14 -0.17
CA LEU A 303 -17.01 -13.47 0.05
C LEU A 303 -17.16 -14.69 0.96
N LEU A 304 -16.33 -15.72 0.79
CA LEU A 304 -16.30 -16.89 1.69
C LEU A 304 -15.97 -16.47 3.12
N PHE A 305 -14.97 -15.58 3.29
CA PHE A 305 -14.61 -15.03 4.59
C PHE A 305 -15.79 -14.27 5.23
N ALA A 306 -16.47 -13.43 4.46
CA ALA A 306 -17.60 -12.63 4.93
C ALA A 306 -18.78 -13.49 5.41
N LEU A 307 -19.03 -14.65 4.78
CA LEU A 307 -20.23 -15.45 5.00
C LEU A 307 -20.03 -16.65 5.91
N THR A 308 -18.78 -17.05 6.20
CA THR A 308 -18.52 -18.23 7.02
C THR A 308 -18.61 -17.93 8.51
N GLY A 309 -19.25 -18.83 9.27
CA GLY A 309 -19.17 -18.85 10.73
C GLY A 309 -18.08 -19.80 11.27
N SER A 310 -17.35 -20.49 10.40
CA SER A 310 -16.32 -21.46 10.81
C SER A 310 -14.93 -20.79 10.87
N PRO A 311 -14.25 -20.79 12.03
CA PRO A 311 -12.91 -20.23 12.16
C PRO A 311 -11.89 -20.85 11.20
N VAL A 312 -11.99 -22.15 10.95
CA VAL A 312 -11.06 -22.86 10.05
C VAL A 312 -11.25 -22.44 8.60
N ILE A 313 -12.49 -22.31 8.14
CA ILE A 313 -12.79 -21.83 6.78
C ILE A 313 -12.40 -20.36 6.65
N ALA A 314 -12.64 -19.54 7.66
CA ALA A 314 -12.27 -18.12 7.68
C ALA A 314 -10.74 -17.94 7.54
N ILE A 315 -9.94 -18.74 8.26
CA ILE A 315 -8.48 -18.73 8.13
C ILE A 315 -8.07 -19.08 6.70
N GLY A 316 -8.62 -20.16 6.15
CA GLY A 316 -8.33 -20.54 4.76
C GLY A 316 -8.69 -19.44 3.76
N ALA A 317 -9.83 -18.80 3.95
CA ALA A 317 -10.31 -17.70 3.11
C ALA A 317 -9.38 -16.46 3.21
N VAL A 318 -9.00 -16.04 4.43
CA VAL A 318 -8.04 -14.92 4.63
C VAL A 318 -6.68 -15.22 4.03
N LEU A 319 -6.15 -16.43 4.24
CA LEU A 319 -4.89 -16.82 3.59
C LEU A 319 -5.02 -16.78 2.06
N GLY A 320 -6.15 -17.21 1.51
CA GLY A 320 -6.47 -17.08 0.09
C GLY A 320 -6.41 -15.63 -0.40
N VAL A 321 -7.00 -14.70 0.34
CA VAL A 321 -6.93 -13.26 0.06
C VAL A 321 -5.49 -12.75 0.08
N LEU A 322 -4.77 -13.00 1.17
CA LEU A 322 -3.41 -12.50 1.37
C LEU A 322 -2.44 -13.03 0.31
N ILE A 323 -2.53 -14.32 -0.01
CA ILE A 323 -1.68 -14.96 -1.04
C ILE A 323 -2.03 -14.42 -2.43
N ALA A 324 -3.33 -14.31 -2.76
CA ALA A 324 -3.76 -13.78 -4.04
C ALA A 324 -3.22 -12.35 -4.26
N ARG A 325 -3.32 -11.47 -3.26
CA ARG A 325 -2.78 -10.10 -3.32
C ARG A 325 -1.27 -10.07 -3.55
N GLN A 326 -0.50 -10.91 -2.85
CA GLN A 326 0.95 -10.98 -3.04
C GLN A 326 1.35 -11.40 -4.46
N VAL A 327 0.59 -12.32 -5.06
CA VAL A 327 0.85 -12.79 -6.43
C VAL A 327 0.38 -11.75 -7.45
N MET A 328 -0.75 -11.10 -7.20
CA MET A 328 -1.33 -10.12 -8.14
C MET A 328 -0.46 -8.89 -8.31
N TRP A 329 0.22 -8.41 -7.27
CA TRP A 329 1.00 -7.17 -7.33
C TRP A 329 2.11 -7.19 -8.39
N PRO A 330 3.06 -8.16 -8.40
CA PRO A 330 4.08 -8.22 -9.45
C PRO A 330 3.50 -8.48 -10.84
N LEU A 331 2.40 -9.26 -10.94
CA LEU A 331 1.69 -9.47 -12.20
C LEU A 331 1.09 -8.18 -12.74
N TRP A 332 0.46 -7.40 -11.87
CA TRP A 332 -0.12 -6.10 -12.21
C TRP A 332 0.93 -5.14 -12.74
N LEU A 333 2.04 -4.96 -12.01
CA LEU A 333 3.15 -4.12 -12.46
C LEU A 333 3.70 -4.56 -13.81
N THR A 334 3.88 -5.86 -14.00
CA THR A 334 4.38 -6.41 -15.27
C THR A 334 3.39 -6.13 -16.40
N TRP A 335 2.10 -6.37 -16.17
CA TRP A 335 1.06 -6.14 -17.16
C TRP A 335 0.97 -4.67 -17.57
N VAL A 336 0.91 -3.76 -16.62
CA VAL A 336 0.88 -2.30 -16.89
C VAL A 336 2.13 -1.87 -17.65
N ASN A 337 3.32 -2.32 -17.24
CA ASN A 337 4.57 -1.99 -17.92
C ASN A 337 4.64 -2.50 -19.37
N GLN A 338 4.01 -3.63 -19.66
CA GLN A 338 3.93 -4.15 -21.03
C GLN A 338 2.95 -3.38 -21.91
N GLN A 339 1.94 -2.72 -21.32
CA GLN A 339 0.96 -1.93 -22.05
C GLN A 339 1.42 -0.49 -22.33
N VAL A 340 2.37 0.02 -21.57
CA VAL A 340 2.90 1.37 -21.73
C VAL A 340 4.32 1.30 -22.29
N THR A 341 4.43 1.36 -23.59
CA THR A 341 5.72 1.28 -24.31
C THR A 341 6.56 2.54 -24.13
N ASP A 342 5.92 3.71 -24.06
CA ASP A 342 6.58 4.99 -23.85
C ASP A 342 7.03 5.15 -22.39
N SER A 343 8.35 5.18 -22.18
CA SER A 343 8.96 5.32 -20.85
C SER A 343 8.66 6.66 -20.19
N SER A 344 8.42 7.72 -20.98
CA SER A 344 8.13 9.07 -20.45
C SER A 344 6.76 9.17 -19.78
N VAL A 345 5.80 8.35 -20.24
CA VAL A 345 4.43 8.35 -19.72
C VAL A 345 4.20 7.24 -18.69
N ARG A 346 5.07 6.22 -18.66
CA ARG A 346 4.91 5.02 -17.81
C ARG A 346 4.80 5.34 -16.32
N ALA A 347 5.70 6.16 -15.82
CA ALA A 347 5.68 6.57 -14.41
C ALA A 347 4.37 7.30 -14.07
N THR A 348 3.89 8.15 -14.96
CA THR A 348 2.63 8.89 -14.77
C THR A 348 1.41 7.96 -14.80
N VAL A 349 1.38 6.97 -15.70
CA VAL A 349 0.29 5.96 -15.74
C VAL A 349 0.27 5.15 -14.45
N LEU A 350 1.43 4.70 -13.95
CA LEU A 350 1.52 4.00 -12.67
C LEU A 350 1.04 4.87 -11.50
N SER A 351 1.43 6.16 -11.48
CA SER A 351 0.91 7.10 -10.47
C SER A 351 -0.60 7.27 -10.58
N MET A 352 -1.16 7.35 -11.80
CA MET A 352 -2.62 7.44 -12.00
C MET A 352 -3.35 6.19 -11.52
N THR A 353 -2.76 4.99 -11.65
CA THR A 353 -3.37 3.77 -11.09
C THR A 353 -3.37 3.79 -9.56
N GLY A 354 -2.30 4.25 -8.92
CA GLY A 354 -2.25 4.43 -7.46
C GLY A 354 -3.28 5.46 -6.96
N GLN A 355 -3.41 6.59 -7.67
CA GLN A 355 -4.42 7.60 -7.33
C GLN A 355 -5.86 7.08 -7.52
N ALA A 356 -6.11 6.27 -8.56
CA ALA A 356 -7.42 5.66 -8.78
C ALA A 356 -7.77 4.66 -7.67
N ASP A 357 -6.79 3.88 -7.21
CA ASP A 357 -6.93 2.97 -6.08
C ASP A 357 -7.27 3.73 -4.79
N ALA A 358 -6.51 4.78 -4.45
CA ALA A 358 -6.75 5.63 -3.28
C ALA A 358 -8.14 6.31 -3.32
N ILE A 359 -8.56 6.81 -4.50
CA ILE A 359 -9.92 7.34 -4.69
C ILE A 359 -10.95 6.24 -4.42
N GLY A 360 -10.73 5.02 -4.92
CA GLY A 360 -11.61 3.89 -4.67
C GLY A 360 -11.77 3.60 -3.19
N GLN A 361 -10.68 3.50 -2.46
CA GLN A 361 -10.67 3.26 -1.02
C GLN A 361 -11.40 4.38 -0.25
N ALA A 362 -11.02 5.64 -0.50
CA ALA A 362 -11.63 6.79 0.16
C ALA A 362 -13.14 6.93 -0.13
N ALA A 363 -13.58 6.62 -1.35
CA ALA A 363 -14.99 6.71 -1.74
C ALA A 363 -15.84 5.56 -1.18
N ALA A 364 -15.32 4.34 -1.16
CA ALA A 364 -16.04 3.17 -0.66
C ALA A 364 -16.14 3.17 0.87
N GLY A 365 -15.13 3.68 1.56
CA GLY A 365 -15.01 3.61 3.01
C GLY A 365 -16.28 4.02 3.76
N PRO A 366 -16.78 5.25 3.60
CA PRO A 366 -17.97 5.69 4.32
C PRO A 366 -19.19 4.80 4.07
N VAL A 367 -19.40 4.36 2.84
CA VAL A 367 -20.54 3.49 2.46
C VAL A 367 -20.39 2.12 3.10
N LEU A 368 -19.22 1.47 2.96
CA LEU A 368 -18.95 0.16 3.54
C LEU A 368 -19.00 0.19 5.07
N GLY A 369 -18.50 1.28 5.67
CA GLY A 369 -18.56 1.50 7.10
C GLY A 369 -19.99 1.63 7.62
N VAL A 370 -20.86 2.38 6.93
CA VAL A 370 -22.29 2.50 7.27
C VAL A 370 -22.99 1.15 7.12
N VAL A 371 -22.75 0.42 6.03
CA VAL A 371 -23.33 -0.92 5.81
C VAL A 371 -22.88 -1.89 6.92
N ALA A 372 -21.59 -1.93 7.24
CA ALA A 372 -21.07 -2.79 8.29
C ALA A 372 -21.60 -2.43 9.69
N ASN A 373 -21.80 -1.15 9.95
CA ASN A 373 -22.33 -0.68 11.23
C ASN A 373 -23.84 -0.94 11.40
N ALA A 374 -24.60 -0.87 10.30
CA ALA A 374 -26.07 -1.05 10.32
C ALA A 374 -26.50 -2.53 10.19
N TYR A 375 -25.78 -3.30 9.36
CA TYR A 375 -26.18 -4.67 8.98
C TYR A 375 -25.17 -5.74 9.40
N GLY A 376 -24.13 -5.38 10.16
CA GLY A 376 -23.06 -6.27 10.61
C GLY A 376 -21.83 -6.30 9.71
N ILE A 377 -20.70 -6.69 10.30
CA ILE A 377 -19.39 -6.71 9.64
C ILE A 377 -19.40 -7.60 8.40
N SER A 378 -20.05 -8.77 8.49
CA SER A 378 -20.23 -9.71 7.37
C SER A 378 -20.84 -9.03 6.14
N SER A 379 -21.86 -8.16 6.34
CA SER A 379 -22.50 -7.44 5.23
C SER A 379 -21.57 -6.43 4.57
N GLY A 380 -20.80 -5.68 5.36
CA GLY A 380 -19.78 -4.75 4.84
C GLY A 380 -18.71 -5.47 4.01
N LEU A 381 -18.19 -6.59 4.54
CA LEU A 381 -17.22 -7.43 3.84
C LEU A 381 -17.79 -8.06 2.57
N ALA A 382 -19.04 -8.55 2.60
CA ALA A 382 -19.70 -9.13 1.43
C ALA A 382 -19.89 -8.09 0.32
N VAL A 383 -20.35 -6.88 0.67
CA VAL A 383 -20.47 -5.77 -0.30
C VAL A 383 -19.11 -5.43 -0.87
N GLY A 384 -18.05 -5.32 -0.03
CA GLY A 384 -16.69 -5.11 -0.48
C GLY A 384 -16.23 -6.17 -1.50
N ALA A 385 -16.48 -7.45 -1.22
CA ALA A 385 -16.17 -8.56 -2.15
C ALA A 385 -16.92 -8.43 -3.48
N LEU A 386 -18.20 -8.05 -3.45
CA LEU A 386 -19.03 -7.87 -4.66
C LEU A 386 -18.59 -6.68 -5.49
N LEU A 387 -18.06 -5.62 -4.87
CA LEU A 387 -17.50 -4.46 -5.58
C LEU A 387 -16.30 -4.85 -6.47
N LEU A 388 -15.68 -6.02 -6.28
CA LEU A 388 -14.59 -6.49 -7.13
C LEU A 388 -15.07 -7.11 -8.46
N LEU A 389 -16.36 -7.48 -8.57
CA LEU A 389 -16.89 -8.14 -9.78
C LEU A 389 -16.74 -7.32 -11.07
N PRO A 390 -16.91 -5.97 -11.09
CA PRO A 390 -16.66 -5.18 -12.28
C PRO A 390 -15.23 -5.31 -12.83
N ALA A 391 -14.23 -5.52 -11.96
CA ALA A 391 -12.84 -5.73 -12.40
C ALA A 391 -12.71 -6.99 -13.27
N LEU A 392 -13.45 -8.07 -12.96
CA LEU A 392 -13.49 -9.28 -13.80
C LEU A 392 -14.02 -8.98 -15.21
N GLY A 393 -15.07 -8.14 -15.30
CA GLY A 393 -15.60 -7.68 -16.58
C GLY A 393 -14.57 -6.86 -17.38
N LEU A 394 -13.79 -6.00 -16.69
CA LEU A 394 -12.72 -5.21 -17.32
C LEU A 394 -11.56 -6.10 -17.80
N TYR A 395 -11.12 -7.07 -17.00
CA TYR A 395 -10.11 -8.05 -17.43
C TYR A 395 -10.61 -8.91 -18.60
N ALA A 396 -11.86 -9.37 -18.58
CA ALA A 396 -12.44 -10.12 -19.69
C ALA A 396 -12.50 -9.30 -20.99
N ARG A 397 -12.79 -8.00 -20.88
CA ARG A 397 -12.71 -7.07 -22.02
C ARG A 397 -11.27 -6.88 -22.49
N ALA A 398 -10.32 -6.67 -21.60
CA ALA A 398 -8.91 -6.52 -21.94
C ALA A 398 -8.38 -7.76 -22.66
N LEU A 399 -8.79 -8.98 -22.27
CA LEU A 399 -8.44 -10.22 -22.95
C LEU A 399 -8.97 -10.30 -24.37
N ARG A 400 -10.14 -9.72 -24.65
CA ARG A 400 -10.73 -9.69 -26.01
C ARG A 400 -10.05 -8.66 -26.93
N HIS A 401 -9.52 -7.57 -26.36
CA HIS A 401 -8.86 -6.49 -27.11
C HIS A 401 -7.35 -6.71 -27.25
N GLY A 402 -6.72 -7.42 -26.31
CA GLY A 402 -5.27 -7.70 -26.31
C GLY A 402 -4.78 -8.68 -27.38
N GLY A 403 -5.67 -9.20 -28.23
CA GLY A 403 -5.31 -9.96 -29.43
C GLY A 403 -5.10 -9.09 -30.68
N ARG A 404 -5.36 -7.78 -30.57
CA ARG A 404 -5.04 -6.81 -31.62
C ARG A 404 -3.89 -5.96 -31.09
N GLU A 405 -2.70 -6.11 -31.65
CA GLU A 405 -1.63 -5.12 -31.47
C GLU A 405 -2.21 -3.75 -31.82
N PRO A 406 -2.08 -2.73 -30.96
CA PRO A 406 -2.41 -1.38 -31.40
C PRO A 406 -1.37 -1.02 -32.46
N GLU A 407 -1.77 -0.89 -33.73
CA GLU A 407 -1.07 -0.04 -34.66
C GLU A 407 -1.12 1.36 -34.04
N LEU A 408 -0.02 1.75 -33.41
CA LEU A 408 0.22 3.11 -32.99
C LEU A 408 0.41 3.92 -34.27
N GLU A 409 -0.67 4.47 -34.78
CA GLU A 409 -0.64 5.56 -35.73
C GLU A 409 0.22 6.66 -35.09
N GLU A 410 1.35 6.97 -35.71
CA GLU A 410 2.29 7.98 -35.24
C GLU A 410 1.51 9.27 -34.99
N LEU A 411 1.42 9.66 -33.72
CA LEU A 411 0.84 10.95 -33.37
C LEU A 411 1.65 12.05 -34.07
N PRO A 412 1.02 13.01 -34.73
CA PRO A 412 1.73 14.10 -35.40
C PRO A 412 2.60 14.84 -34.36
N ALA A 413 3.86 15.08 -34.76
CA ALA A 413 4.82 15.82 -33.98
C ALA A 413 4.23 17.16 -33.51
N PRO A 414 4.51 17.61 -32.28
CA PRO A 414 4.03 18.90 -31.82
C PRO A 414 4.56 19.98 -32.78
N SER A 415 3.64 20.70 -33.37
CA SER A 415 3.96 21.88 -34.18
C SER A 415 4.76 22.89 -33.33
N SER A 416 5.97 23.17 -33.80
CA SER A 416 6.95 24.13 -33.29
C SER A 416 6.36 25.50 -32.97
#